data_a2795536a6e6b5251231d3d1458b2ab4
#
_entry.id   a2795536a6e6b5251231d3d1458b2ab4
#
_cell.length_a   1.000
_cell.length_b   1.000
_cell.length_c   1.000
_cell.angle_alpha   90.00
_cell.angle_beta   90.00
_cell.angle_gamma   90.00
#
_symmetry.space_group_name_H-M   'P 1'
#
loop_
_entity.id
_entity.type
_entity.pdbx_description
1 polymer ?
#
loop_
_entity_poly.entity_id
_entity_poly.type
_entity_poly.pdbx_seq_one_letter_code
_entity_poly.pdbx_strand_id
1 'polypeptide(L)'
;MKTVTEKPAIRVNGYIAFFLFLILLGLNAYLIYWMASNEDPSYILTEIILFIVTAIMMGGFFIVQPNEARVLTLFGKYIGSVRDDGFWWANPFTIKKHVSLRIRNFNSEKIKVNDLHGNPIEIGAVVVWRVIDSSRALFDVEHYENFVAIQSETAIRALASEYPYDVADEDRPSLRGNPNDIAERLKHQVQTRLEVAGVEVTESRLSHLAYAPEIAQVMLRRQQAQAIIAARQKIVEGAVGMVQQALHALSEQKVVELDEDKKATMVNNLLVALVSEAEVQPIINTGTLYQ
;
A
#
# COMPACT_ATOMS: atom_id res chain seq x y z
N MET A 1 -27.94 2.48 3.68
CA MET A 1 -27.21 2.59 4.96
C MET A 1 -27.03 4.07 5.27
N LYS A 2 -27.24 4.51 6.52
CA LYS A 2 -27.04 5.93 6.86
C LYS A 2 -25.58 6.10 7.28
N THR A 3 -24.73 6.56 6.37
CA THR A 3 -23.31 6.81 6.66
C THR A 3 -23.17 7.89 7.72
N VAL A 4 -22.35 7.61 8.72
CA VAL A 4 -22.10 8.56 9.82
C VAL A 4 -20.89 9.41 9.44
N THR A 5 -21.12 10.70 9.15
CA THR A 5 -20.03 11.66 8.90
C THR A 5 -19.42 12.15 10.19
N GLU A 6 -18.09 12.21 10.26
CA GLU A 6 -17.38 12.72 11.42
C GLU A 6 -17.66 14.20 11.67
N LYS A 7 -17.96 14.53 12.92
CA LYS A 7 -18.18 15.91 13.37
C LYS A 7 -17.45 16.13 14.70
N PRO A 8 -16.98 17.36 14.98
CA PRO A 8 -16.34 17.66 16.24
C PRO A 8 -17.34 17.51 17.39
N ALA A 9 -16.90 16.91 18.49
CA ALA A 9 -17.70 16.81 19.71
C ALA A 9 -17.63 18.10 20.50
N ILE A 10 -18.75 18.42 21.20
CA ILE A 10 -18.77 19.47 22.19
C ILE A 10 -17.93 19.05 23.39
N ARG A 11 -16.89 19.82 23.70
CA ARG A 11 -15.96 19.56 24.78
C ARG A 11 -15.54 20.83 25.48
N VAL A 12 -15.11 20.71 26.72
CA VAL A 12 -14.55 21.80 27.53
C VAL A 12 -13.09 21.44 27.84
N ASN A 13 -12.23 22.44 27.96
CA ASN A 13 -10.86 22.22 28.41
C ASN A 13 -10.87 21.54 29.79
N GLY A 14 -10.17 20.41 29.88
CA GLY A 14 -10.17 19.59 31.08
C GLY A 14 -9.58 20.29 32.31
N TYR A 15 -8.61 21.19 32.13
CA TYR A 15 -8.06 21.98 33.25
C TYR A 15 -9.07 22.96 33.83
N ILE A 16 -9.87 23.61 32.98
CA ILE A 16 -10.95 24.51 33.42
C ILE A 16 -12.02 23.70 34.17
N ALA A 17 -12.44 22.58 33.57
CA ALA A 17 -13.43 21.72 34.20
C ALA A 17 -12.92 21.12 35.52
N PHE A 18 -11.63 20.79 35.60
CA PHE A 18 -10.98 20.27 36.83
C PHE A 18 -10.93 21.36 37.93
N PHE A 19 -10.62 22.60 37.57
CA PHE A 19 -10.66 23.69 38.50
C PHE A 19 -12.05 23.92 39.08
N LEU A 20 -13.09 23.89 38.21
CA LEU A 20 -14.49 23.95 38.65
C LEU A 20 -14.86 22.75 39.54
N PHE A 21 -14.41 21.59 39.23
CA PHE A 21 -14.59 20.39 40.05
C PHE A 21 -13.95 20.55 41.46
N LEU A 22 -12.76 21.11 41.52
CA LEU A 22 -12.10 21.38 42.82
C LEU A 22 -12.89 22.46 43.64
N ILE A 23 -13.45 23.48 43.01
CA ILE A 23 -14.31 24.46 43.67
C ILE A 23 -15.56 23.80 44.22
N LEU A 24 -16.20 22.93 43.43
CA LEU A 24 -17.39 22.19 43.89
C LEU A 24 -17.06 21.27 45.05
N LEU A 25 -15.91 20.59 44.98
CA LEU A 25 -15.45 19.70 46.05
C LEU A 25 -15.13 20.47 47.34
N GLY A 26 -14.51 21.65 47.24
CA GLY A 26 -14.30 22.57 48.37
C GLY A 26 -15.59 23.07 48.97
N LEU A 27 -16.61 23.37 48.10
CA LEU A 27 -17.92 23.80 48.58
C LEU A 27 -18.65 22.67 49.31
N ASN A 28 -18.59 21.43 48.86
CA ASN A 28 -19.11 20.25 49.56
C ASN A 28 -18.45 20.14 50.96
N ALA A 29 -17.11 20.18 51.02
CA ALA A 29 -16.38 20.09 52.27
C ALA A 29 -16.73 21.21 53.24
N TYR A 30 -16.89 22.42 52.74
CA TYR A 30 -17.30 23.59 53.52
C TYR A 30 -18.72 23.45 54.10
N LEU A 31 -19.70 23.01 53.25
CA LEU A 31 -21.06 22.78 53.72
C LEU A 31 -21.15 21.67 54.77
N ILE A 32 -20.45 20.57 54.58
CA ILE A 32 -20.38 19.51 55.59
C ILE A 32 -19.80 20.02 56.90
N TYR A 33 -18.69 20.79 56.88
CA TYR A 33 -18.07 21.38 58.06
C TYR A 33 -19.02 22.37 58.76
N TRP A 34 -19.69 23.25 57.98
CA TRP A 34 -20.64 24.24 58.51
C TRP A 34 -21.86 23.59 59.19
N MET A 35 -22.44 22.55 58.56
CA MET A 35 -23.54 21.77 59.13
C MET A 35 -23.13 21.06 60.43
N ALA A 36 -21.95 20.47 60.44
CA ALA A 36 -21.44 19.82 61.66
C ALA A 36 -21.16 20.80 62.81
N SER A 37 -20.70 22.01 62.47
CA SER A 37 -20.37 23.04 63.47
C SER A 37 -21.60 23.75 64.09
N ASN A 38 -22.70 23.85 63.28
CA ASN A 38 -23.92 24.53 63.72
C ASN A 38 -25.03 23.57 64.17
N GLU A 39 -24.81 22.26 64.13
CA GLU A 39 -25.80 21.21 64.42
C GLU A 39 -27.13 21.40 63.65
N ASP A 40 -27.08 22.06 62.49
CA ASP A 40 -28.24 22.39 61.69
C ASP A 40 -28.40 21.47 60.46
N PRO A 41 -29.37 20.53 60.49
CA PRO A 41 -29.61 19.59 59.41
C PRO A 41 -30.36 20.17 58.22
N SER A 42 -30.74 21.44 58.21
CA SER A 42 -31.61 22.05 57.20
C SER A 42 -31.06 21.97 55.77
N TYR A 43 -29.74 21.84 55.60
CA TYR A 43 -29.04 21.78 54.31
C TYR A 43 -28.63 20.37 53.83
N ILE A 44 -29.04 19.33 54.55
CA ILE A 44 -28.68 17.92 54.21
C ILE A 44 -29.11 17.61 52.78
N LEU A 45 -30.33 18.00 52.34
CA LEU A 45 -30.82 17.70 51.00
C LEU A 45 -29.97 18.42 49.93
N THR A 46 -29.57 19.68 50.21
CA THR A 46 -28.72 20.49 49.32
C THR A 46 -27.36 19.85 49.14
N GLU A 47 -26.75 19.35 50.23
CA GLU A 47 -25.47 18.67 50.24
C GLU A 47 -25.51 17.36 49.45
N ILE A 48 -26.58 16.55 49.62
CA ILE A 48 -26.76 15.32 48.86
C ILE A 48 -26.80 15.61 47.35
N ILE A 49 -27.59 16.65 46.93
CA ILE A 49 -27.67 17.03 45.53
C ILE A 49 -26.32 17.51 45.01
N LEU A 50 -25.61 18.36 45.76
CA LEU A 50 -24.32 18.89 45.37
C LEU A 50 -23.27 17.79 45.26
N PHE A 51 -23.26 16.83 46.18
CA PHE A 51 -22.40 15.66 46.12
C PHE A 51 -22.65 14.78 44.91
N ILE A 52 -23.94 14.53 44.58
CA ILE A 52 -24.32 13.75 43.39
C ILE A 52 -23.84 14.45 42.12
N VAL A 53 -24.04 15.80 42.00
CA VAL A 53 -23.59 16.57 40.84
C VAL A 53 -22.06 16.52 40.71
N THR A 54 -21.34 16.66 41.81
CA THR A 54 -19.87 16.57 41.83
C THR A 54 -19.38 15.17 41.42
N ALA A 55 -20.02 14.11 41.92
CA ALA A 55 -19.71 12.74 41.57
C ALA A 55 -19.96 12.44 40.08
N ILE A 56 -21.10 12.91 39.55
CA ILE A 56 -21.42 12.77 38.11
C ILE A 56 -20.38 13.51 37.25
N MET A 57 -19.99 14.73 37.62
CA MET A 57 -19.02 15.54 36.89
C MET A 57 -17.68 14.83 36.70
N MET A 58 -17.25 13.99 37.66
CA MET A 58 -16.03 13.19 37.61
C MET A 58 -16.01 12.24 36.41
N GLY A 59 -17.15 11.68 36.01
CA GLY A 59 -17.26 10.78 34.83
C GLY A 59 -17.01 11.45 33.47
N GLY A 60 -16.96 12.79 33.44
CA GLY A 60 -16.76 13.54 32.19
C GLY A 60 -15.32 13.66 31.73
N PHE A 61 -14.33 13.47 32.59
CA PHE A 61 -12.92 13.64 32.27
C PHE A 61 -12.35 12.50 31.40
N PHE A 62 -11.51 12.88 30.43
CA PHE A 62 -10.76 11.93 29.61
C PHE A 62 -9.53 12.60 28.97
N ILE A 63 -8.59 11.75 28.56
CA ILE A 63 -7.37 12.17 27.90
C ILE A 63 -7.37 11.63 26.48
N VAL A 64 -6.92 12.47 25.54
CA VAL A 64 -6.67 12.12 24.13
C VAL A 64 -5.17 12.21 23.91
N GLN A 65 -4.56 11.14 23.45
CA GLN A 65 -3.13 11.13 23.11
C GLN A 65 -2.92 11.60 21.66
N PRO A 66 -1.72 12.07 21.30
CA PRO A 66 -1.39 12.41 19.91
C PRO A 66 -1.66 11.22 18.96
N ASN A 67 -2.27 11.52 17.81
CA ASN A 67 -2.72 10.53 16.82
C ASN A 67 -3.73 9.51 17.36
N GLU A 68 -4.63 9.96 18.21
CA GLU A 68 -5.78 9.20 18.68
C GLU A 68 -7.07 10.03 18.54
N ALA A 69 -8.19 9.34 18.42
CA ALA A 69 -9.52 9.96 18.49
C ALA A 69 -10.35 9.30 19.57
N ARG A 70 -11.16 10.13 20.26
CA ARG A 70 -12.22 9.65 21.16
C ARG A 70 -13.57 9.93 20.52
N VAL A 71 -14.25 8.86 20.16
CA VAL A 71 -15.59 8.90 19.57
C VAL A 71 -16.61 8.86 20.69
N LEU A 72 -17.48 9.89 20.75
CA LEU A 72 -18.45 10.06 21.82
C LEU A 72 -19.84 9.62 21.37
N THR A 73 -20.46 8.73 22.14
CA THR A 73 -21.86 8.32 21.95
C THR A 73 -22.67 8.58 23.21
N LEU A 74 -23.87 9.12 23.06
CA LEU A 74 -24.82 9.35 24.15
C LEU A 74 -26.08 8.51 23.89
N PHE A 75 -26.39 7.59 24.77
CA PHE A 75 -27.56 6.70 24.65
C PHE A 75 -27.70 6.05 23.27
N GLY A 76 -26.56 5.58 22.71
CA GLY A 76 -26.53 4.96 21.37
C GLY A 76 -26.47 5.94 20.19
N LYS A 77 -26.60 7.26 20.40
CA LYS A 77 -26.49 8.26 19.35
C LYS A 77 -25.07 8.81 19.27
N TYR A 78 -24.49 8.86 18.07
CA TYR A 78 -23.21 9.52 17.82
C TYR A 78 -23.33 11.03 18.01
N ILE A 79 -22.49 11.61 18.87
CA ILE A 79 -22.49 13.06 19.15
C ILE A 79 -21.35 13.74 18.42
N GLY A 80 -20.20 13.10 18.32
CA GLY A 80 -19.01 13.67 17.68
C GLY A 80 -17.73 12.98 18.13
N SER A 81 -16.60 13.35 17.53
CA SER A 81 -15.26 12.84 17.83
C SER A 81 -14.35 13.96 18.33
N VAL A 82 -13.44 13.63 19.24
CA VAL A 82 -12.38 14.52 19.73
C VAL A 82 -11.06 13.98 19.22
N ARG A 83 -10.35 14.75 18.41
CA ARG A 83 -9.07 14.37 17.77
C ARG A 83 -7.87 15.15 18.31
N ASP A 84 -8.16 16.34 18.90
CA ASP A 84 -7.08 17.14 19.48
C ASP A 84 -6.61 16.48 20.77
N ASP A 85 -5.32 16.32 20.85
CA ASP A 85 -4.67 15.78 22.04
C ASP A 85 -4.81 16.70 23.25
N GLY A 86 -4.72 16.11 24.42
CA GLY A 86 -4.79 16.84 25.67
C GLY A 86 -5.82 16.29 26.65
N PHE A 87 -6.06 17.08 27.70
CA PHE A 87 -7.00 16.78 28.77
C PHE A 87 -8.32 17.51 28.53
N TRP A 88 -9.40 16.75 28.45
CA TRP A 88 -10.72 17.23 28.08
C TRP A 88 -11.81 16.78 29.04
N TRP A 89 -12.89 17.54 29.06
CA TRP A 89 -14.12 17.18 29.73
C TRP A 89 -15.28 17.23 28.73
N ALA A 90 -16.11 16.18 28.74
CA ALA A 90 -17.34 16.13 27.98
C ALA A 90 -18.46 15.59 28.86
N ASN A 91 -19.69 15.58 28.33
CA ASN A 91 -20.85 15.07 29.06
C ASN A 91 -20.55 13.71 29.71
N PRO A 92 -20.71 13.59 31.04
CA PRO A 92 -20.36 12.37 31.79
C PRO A 92 -21.13 11.12 31.36
N PHE A 93 -22.32 11.27 30.80
CA PHE A 93 -23.14 10.16 30.31
C PHE A 93 -22.70 9.61 28.95
N THR A 94 -21.66 10.17 28.34
CA THR A 94 -21.14 9.69 27.06
C THR A 94 -20.21 8.49 27.22
N ILE A 95 -20.40 7.49 26.37
CA ILE A 95 -19.42 6.42 26.17
C ILE A 95 -18.33 6.94 25.22
N LYS A 96 -17.08 6.80 25.63
CA LYS A 96 -15.88 7.30 24.94
C LYS A 96 -15.12 6.12 24.32
N LYS A 97 -15.31 5.85 23.02
CA LYS A 97 -14.59 4.78 22.30
C LYS A 97 -13.29 5.31 21.72
N HIS A 98 -12.23 4.57 21.87
CA HIS A 98 -10.90 4.89 21.39
C HIS A 98 -10.69 4.39 19.96
N VAL A 99 -10.11 5.24 19.09
CA VAL A 99 -9.67 4.89 17.74
C VAL A 99 -8.25 5.42 17.54
N SER A 100 -7.33 4.57 17.11
CA SER A 100 -5.98 4.99 16.75
C SER A 100 -5.97 5.54 15.34
N LEU A 101 -5.38 6.72 15.16
CA LEU A 101 -5.16 7.38 13.86
C LEU A 101 -3.74 7.17 13.33
N ARG A 102 -2.92 6.38 14.05
CA ARG A 102 -1.54 6.09 13.69
C ARG A 102 -1.49 5.26 12.40
N ILE A 103 -0.40 5.43 11.66
CA ILE A 103 -0.14 4.61 10.48
C ILE A 103 0.07 3.17 10.92
N ARG A 104 -0.50 2.23 10.19
CA ARG A 104 -0.42 0.79 10.40
C ARG A 104 -0.02 0.09 9.12
N ASN A 105 0.62 -1.04 9.24
CA ASN A 105 0.96 -1.92 8.14
C ASN A 105 0.10 -3.18 8.21
N PHE A 106 -0.52 -3.52 7.09
CA PHE A 106 -1.08 -4.84 6.86
C PHE A 106 -0.12 -5.58 5.93
N ASN A 107 0.37 -6.73 6.35
CA ASN A 107 1.18 -7.62 5.53
C ASN A 107 0.35 -8.87 5.21
N SER A 108 -0.03 -9.03 3.95
CA SER A 108 -0.78 -10.22 3.54
C SER A 108 0.08 -11.47 3.65
N GLU A 109 -0.54 -12.60 3.97
CA GLU A 109 0.08 -13.89 3.74
C GLU A 109 0.31 -14.11 2.24
N LYS A 110 1.17 -15.09 1.91
CA LYS A 110 1.34 -15.51 0.53
C LYS A 110 0.09 -16.25 0.07
N ILE A 111 -0.64 -15.65 -0.84
CA ILE A 111 -1.84 -16.26 -1.41
C ILE A 111 -1.53 -16.85 -2.79
N LYS A 112 -2.04 -18.05 -3.03
CA LYS A 112 -1.96 -18.71 -4.33
C LYS A 112 -3.13 -18.27 -5.19
N VAL A 113 -2.84 -17.71 -6.36
CA VAL A 113 -3.82 -17.19 -7.31
C VAL A 113 -3.36 -17.48 -8.75
N ASN A 114 -4.25 -17.34 -9.72
CA ASN A 114 -3.88 -17.42 -11.12
C ASN A 114 -3.67 -16.01 -11.68
N ASP A 115 -2.64 -15.86 -12.51
CA ASP A 115 -2.42 -14.65 -13.29
C ASP A 115 -3.40 -14.54 -14.47
N LEU A 116 -3.29 -13.47 -15.27
CA LEU A 116 -4.13 -13.25 -16.46
C LEU A 116 -4.08 -14.43 -17.46
N HIS A 117 -2.96 -15.15 -17.52
CA HIS A 117 -2.78 -16.30 -18.41
C HIS A 117 -3.18 -17.63 -17.78
N GLY A 118 -3.71 -17.62 -16.55
CA GLY A 118 -4.08 -18.82 -15.82
C GLY A 118 -2.91 -19.54 -15.16
N ASN A 119 -1.72 -18.95 -15.12
CA ASN A 119 -0.57 -19.54 -14.43
C ASN A 119 -0.73 -19.37 -12.91
N PRO A 120 -0.58 -20.44 -12.10
CA PRO A 120 -0.62 -20.29 -10.65
C PRO A 120 0.63 -19.57 -10.13
N ILE A 121 0.40 -18.48 -9.39
CA ILE A 121 1.44 -17.66 -8.77
C ILE A 121 1.20 -17.54 -7.26
N GLU A 122 2.24 -17.33 -6.50
CA GLU A 122 2.21 -16.91 -5.10
C GLU A 122 2.48 -15.42 -5.03
N ILE A 123 1.53 -14.68 -4.46
CA ILE A 123 1.58 -13.23 -4.35
C ILE A 123 1.32 -12.80 -2.92
N GLY A 124 2.02 -11.79 -2.46
CA GLY A 124 1.79 -11.12 -1.19
C GLY A 124 2.01 -9.61 -1.35
N ALA A 125 1.38 -8.81 -0.50
CA ALA A 125 1.54 -7.37 -0.52
C ALA A 125 1.57 -6.78 0.90
N VAL A 126 2.19 -5.62 1.01
CA VAL A 126 2.12 -4.75 2.19
C VAL A 126 1.26 -3.56 1.84
N VAL A 127 0.28 -3.28 2.69
CA VAL A 127 -0.61 -2.12 2.60
C VAL A 127 -0.39 -1.25 3.82
N VAL A 128 0.04 -0.02 3.60
CA VAL A 128 0.23 0.99 4.65
C VAL A 128 -1.01 1.87 4.69
N TRP A 129 -1.64 1.97 5.84
CA TRP A 129 -2.93 2.63 5.98
C TRP A 129 -3.10 3.33 7.33
N ARG A 130 -4.05 4.25 7.40
CA ARG A 130 -4.48 4.93 8.64
C ARG A 130 -5.96 5.25 8.61
N VAL A 131 -6.55 5.45 9.78
CA VAL A 131 -7.93 5.91 9.91
C VAL A 131 -7.96 7.43 9.72
N ILE A 132 -8.80 7.90 8.77
CA ILE A 132 -9.05 9.32 8.53
C ILE A 132 -10.43 9.77 9.06
N ASP A 133 -11.39 8.84 9.15
CA ASP A 133 -12.71 9.09 9.72
C ASP A 133 -12.98 8.06 10.83
N SER A 134 -12.85 8.50 12.08
CA SER A 134 -13.02 7.64 13.25
C SER A 134 -14.46 7.17 13.45
N SER A 135 -15.45 7.92 12.94
CA SER A 135 -16.84 7.55 13.05
C SER A 135 -17.21 6.42 12.08
N ARG A 136 -16.75 6.49 10.83
CA ARG A 136 -16.95 5.42 9.85
C ARG A 136 -16.25 4.14 10.28
N ALA A 137 -15.02 4.25 10.77
CA ALA A 137 -14.27 3.09 11.25
C ALA A 137 -14.98 2.32 12.38
N LEU A 138 -15.76 3.02 13.23
CA LEU A 138 -16.45 2.41 14.36
C LEU A 138 -17.90 2.02 14.10
N PHE A 139 -18.59 2.67 13.14
CA PHE A 139 -20.03 2.49 12.97
C PHE A 139 -20.45 1.95 11.61
N ASP A 140 -19.65 2.13 10.56
CA ASP A 140 -19.98 1.65 9.22
C ASP A 140 -19.43 0.24 8.96
N VAL A 141 -18.41 -0.19 9.72
CA VAL A 141 -17.85 -1.55 9.70
C VAL A 141 -17.71 -2.09 11.13
N GLU A 142 -17.83 -3.40 11.31
CA GLU A 142 -17.80 -4.01 12.63
C GLU A 142 -16.39 -4.02 13.24
N HIS A 143 -15.39 -4.50 12.47
CA HIS A 143 -13.98 -4.55 12.84
C HIS A 143 -13.14 -4.02 11.69
N TYR A 144 -12.85 -2.71 11.71
CA TYR A 144 -12.16 -2.06 10.59
C TYR A 144 -10.77 -2.67 10.27
N GLU A 145 -10.05 -3.22 11.26
CA GLU A 145 -8.77 -3.88 11.05
C GLU A 145 -8.92 -5.16 10.23
N ASN A 146 -9.88 -6.02 10.59
CA ASN A 146 -10.19 -7.23 9.82
C ASN A 146 -10.76 -6.89 8.45
N PHE A 147 -11.57 -5.83 8.38
CA PHE A 147 -12.12 -5.35 7.11
C PHE A 147 -11.00 -4.93 6.16
N VAL A 148 -10.01 -4.17 6.64
CA VAL A 148 -8.80 -3.79 5.86
C VAL A 148 -8.08 -5.05 5.36
N ALA A 149 -7.87 -6.05 6.21
CA ALA A 149 -7.19 -7.28 5.85
C ALA A 149 -7.92 -8.01 4.69
N ILE A 150 -9.21 -8.29 4.87
CA ILE A 150 -10.03 -9.03 3.90
C ILE A 150 -10.13 -8.27 2.56
N GLN A 151 -10.36 -6.95 2.60
CA GLN A 151 -10.49 -6.16 1.39
C GLN A 151 -9.15 -5.99 0.65
N SER A 152 -8.05 -5.90 1.39
CA SER A 152 -6.70 -5.87 0.79
C SER A 152 -6.36 -7.18 0.10
N GLU A 153 -6.60 -8.33 0.72
CA GLU A 153 -6.40 -9.64 0.10
C GLU A 153 -7.28 -9.83 -1.14
N THR A 154 -8.52 -9.37 -1.07
CA THR A 154 -9.45 -9.41 -2.22
C THR A 154 -8.94 -8.56 -3.38
N ALA A 155 -8.39 -7.37 -3.09
CA ALA A 155 -7.81 -6.50 -4.11
C ALA A 155 -6.53 -7.10 -4.72
N ILE A 156 -5.66 -7.72 -3.90
CA ILE A 156 -4.46 -8.42 -4.37
C ILE A 156 -4.85 -9.55 -5.32
N ARG A 157 -5.86 -10.34 -4.99
CA ARG A 157 -6.37 -11.43 -5.83
C ARG A 157 -6.94 -10.92 -7.15
N ALA A 158 -7.71 -9.83 -7.11
CA ALA A 158 -8.27 -9.20 -8.30
C ALA A 158 -7.15 -8.68 -9.22
N LEU A 159 -6.19 -7.93 -8.66
CA LEU A 159 -5.05 -7.41 -9.39
C LEU A 159 -4.23 -8.53 -10.06
N ALA A 160 -3.97 -9.63 -9.36
CA ALA A 160 -3.24 -10.77 -9.90
C ALA A 160 -3.92 -11.36 -11.15
N SER A 161 -5.24 -11.40 -11.16
CA SER A 161 -6.01 -11.92 -12.30
C SER A 161 -6.11 -10.94 -13.47
N GLU A 162 -5.84 -9.64 -13.25
CA GLU A 162 -5.86 -8.61 -14.29
C GLU A 162 -4.55 -8.51 -15.08
N TYR A 163 -3.43 -8.94 -14.49
CA TYR A 163 -2.09 -8.78 -15.06
C TYR A 163 -1.37 -10.13 -15.20
N PRO A 164 -0.60 -10.32 -16.29
CA PRO A 164 0.28 -11.47 -16.40
C PRO A 164 1.45 -11.31 -15.41
N TYR A 165 2.00 -12.44 -14.95
CA TYR A 165 3.20 -12.45 -14.11
C TYR A 165 4.37 -11.77 -14.82
N ASP A 166 4.62 -12.15 -16.07
CA ASP A 166 5.72 -11.69 -16.90
C ASP A 166 5.28 -11.69 -18.37
N VAL A 167 5.78 -10.74 -19.15
CA VAL A 167 5.55 -10.65 -20.61
C VAL A 167 6.89 -10.55 -21.32
N ALA A 168 6.95 -11.14 -22.50
CA ALA A 168 8.11 -11.01 -23.38
C ALA A 168 8.13 -9.67 -24.12
N ASP A 169 6.99 -8.99 -24.20
CA ASP A 169 6.78 -7.76 -24.93
C ASP A 169 6.78 -6.57 -23.94
N GLU A 170 7.66 -5.59 -24.14
CA GLU A 170 7.83 -4.44 -23.24
C GLU A 170 6.61 -3.50 -23.25
N ASP A 171 5.72 -3.61 -24.25
CA ASP A 171 4.57 -2.72 -24.42
C ASP A 171 3.38 -3.04 -23.51
N ARG A 172 3.40 -4.17 -22.77
CA ARG A 172 2.30 -4.55 -21.89
C ARG A 172 2.73 -4.56 -20.43
N PRO A 173 1.95 -3.92 -19.53
CA PRO A 173 2.27 -3.96 -18.11
C PRO A 173 2.14 -5.39 -17.56
N SER A 174 3.10 -5.79 -16.72
CA SER A 174 3.12 -7.07 -16.01
C SER A 174 3.40 -6.88 -14.53
N LEU A 175 3.04 -7.87 -13.71
CA LEU A 175 3.26 -7.81 -12.26
C LEU A 175 4.73 -7.64 -11.90
N ARG A 176 5.64 -8.26 -12.68
CA ARG A 176 7.08 -8.23 -12.48
C ARG A 176 7.76 -7.04 -13.16
N GLY A 177 7.33 -6.70 -14.39
CA GLY A 177 8.00 -5.69 -15.21
C GLY A 177 7.74 -4.26 -14.79
N ASN A 178 6.55 -3.97 -14.24
CA ASN A 178 6.09 -2.62 -13.92
C ASN A 178 5.70 -2.45 -12.44
N PRO A 179 6.62 -2.65 -11.48
CA PRO A 179 6.28 -2.70 -10.06
C PRO A 179 5.65 -1.40 -9.53
N ASN A 180 6.04 -0.24 -10.04
CA ASN A 180 5.48 1.04 -9.60
C ASN A 180 4.04 1.25 -10.10
N ASP A 181 3.76 0.94 -11.35
CA ASP A 181 2.40 1.06 -11.91
C ASP A 181 1.44 0.08 -11.22
N ILE A 182 1.91 -1.13 -10.94
CA ILE A 182 1.17 -2.15 -10.21
C ILE A 182 0.91 -1.70 -8.77
N ALA A 183 1.88 -1.07 -8.11
CA ALA A 183 1.73 -0.53 -6.76
C ALA A 183 0.63 0.56 -6.70
N GLU A 184 0.63 1.51 -7.64
CA GLU A 184 -0.38 2.57 -7.70
C GLU A 184 -1.78 2.01 -8.01
N ARG A 185 -1.88 1.02 -8.92
CA ARG A 185 -3.15 0.35 -9.21
C ARG A 185 -3.69 -0.42 -8.00
N LEU A 186 -2.81 -1.17 -7.31
CA LEU A 186 -3.18 -1.86 -6.08
C LEU A 186 -3.67 -0.86 -5.02
N LYS A 187 -2.93 0.23 -4.81
CA LYS A 187 -3.32 1.30 -3.90
C LYS A 187 -4.72 1.84 -4.22
N HIS A 188 -4.98 2.15 -5.49
CA HIS A 188 -6.29 2.64 -5.92
C HIS A 188 -7.41 1.62 -5.70
N GLN A 189 -7.18 0.35 -6.04
CA GLN A 189 -8.18 -0.72 -5.84
C GLN A 189 -8.48 -0.95 -4.36
N VAL A 190 -7.44 -0.96 -3.51
CA VAL A 190 -7.60 -1.09 -2.05
C VAL A 190 -8.32 0.14 -1.49
N GLN A 191 -7.90 1.36 -1.87
CA GLN A 191 -8.52 2.61 -1.40
C GLN A 191 -10.01 2.66 -1.70
N THR A 192 -10.43 2.34 -2.92
CA THR A 192 -11.85 2.33 -3.32
C THR A 192 -12.69 1.40 -2.45
N ARG A 193 -12.13 0.26 -2.04
CA ARG A 193 -12.82 -0.71 -1.16
C ARG A 193 -12.84 -0.25 0.30
N LEU A 194 -11.81 0.45 0.76
CA LEU A 194 -11.65 0.87 2.16
C LEU A 194 -12.30 2.22 2.46
N GLU A 195 -12.74 2.96 1.47
CA GLU A 195 -13.37 4.27 1.64
C GLU A 195 -14.60 4.22 2.56
N VAL A 196 -15.36 3.12 2.51
CA VAL A 196 -16.54 2.89 3.37
C VAL A 196 -16.14 2.88 4.85
N ALA A 197 -14.98 2.34 5.19
CA ALA A 197 -14.48 2.25 6.56
C ALA A 197 -13.80 3.53 7.05
N GLY A 198 -13.74 4.60 6.25
CA GLY A 198 -13.06 5.84 6.63
C GLY A 198 -11.54 5.67 6.79
N VAL A 199 -10.95 4.77 5.98
CA VAL A 199 -9.51 4.43 5.99
C VAL A 199 -8.85 5.01 4.74
N GLU A 200 -7.65 5.55 4.91
CA GLU A 200 -6.79 6.02 3.83
C GLU A 200 -5.61 5.07 3.65
N VAL A 201 -5.38 4.66 2.41
CA VAL A 201 -4.18 3.88 2.02
C VAL A 201 -3.09 4.85 1.60
N THR A 202 -2.02 4.89 2.37
CA THR A 202 -0.85 5.75 2.08
C THR A 202 0.00 5.13 0.98
N GLU A 203 0.27 3.83 1.10
CA GLU A 203 1.12 3.09 0.18
C GLU A 203 0.66 1.63 0.09
N SER A 204 0.87 1.02 -1.08
CA SER A 204 0.62 -0.41 -1.28
C SER A 204 1.66 -0.96 -2.25
N ARG A 205 2.35 -2.05 -1.87
CA ARG A 205 3.38 -2.69 -2.70
C ARG A 205 3.31 -4.19 -2.60
N LEU A 206 3.68 -4.88 -3.67
CA LEU A 206 3.89 -6.32 -3.64
C LEU A 206 5.14 -6.63 -2.80
N SER A 207 4.99 -7.52 -1.82
CA SER A 207 6.07 -7.98 -0.94
C SER A 207 6.64 -9.32 -1.40
N HIS A 208 5.81 -10.12 -2.08
CA HIS A 208 6.18 -11.42 -2.62
C HIS A 208 5.49 -11.64 -3.96
N LEU A 209 6.25 -12.13 -4.94
CA LEU A 209 5.75 -12.50 -6.26
C LEU A 209 6.62 -13.61 -6.83
N ALA A 210 6.05 -14.79 -6.99
CA ALA A 210 6.74 -15.96 -7.54
C ALA A 210 5.75 -16.86 -8.26
N TYR A 211 6.23 -17.68 -9.21
CA TYR A 211 5.44 -18.79 -9.71
C TYR A 211 5.22 -19.82 -8.60
N ALA A 212 4.06 -20.43 -8.56
CA ALA A 212 3.79 -21.51 -7.63
C ALA A 212 4.79 -22.68 -7.85
N PRO A 213 5.21 -23.39 -6.78
CA PRO A 213 6.27 -24.40 -6.85
C PRO A 213 6.06 -25.47 -7.93
N GLU A 214 4.81 -25.85 -8.19
CA GLU A 214 4.45 -26.87 -9.17
C GLU A 214 4.78 -26.50 -10.61
N ILE A 215 4.84 -25.21 -10.97
CA ILE A 215 5.15 -24.77 -12.33
C ILE A 215 6.47 -23.99 -12.42
N ALA A 216 7.07 -23.62 -11.30
CA ALA A 216 8.25 -22.77 -11.25
C ALA A 216 9.39 -23.27 -12.15
N GLN A 217 9.66 -24.58 -12.13
CA GLN A 217 10.72 -25.20 -12.94
C GLN A 217 10.40 -25.14 -14.46
N VAL A 218 9.15 -25.35 -14.84
CA VAL A 218 8.70 -25.28 -16.24
C VAL A 218 8.80 -23.85 -16.75
N MET A 219 8.36 -22.88 -15.93
CA MET A 219 8.42 -21.47 -16.27
C MET A 219 9.85 -20.94 -16.36
N LEU A 220 10.75 -21.42 -15.50
CA LEU A 220 12.18 -21.11 -15.61
C LEU A 220 12.75 -21.58 -16.96
N ARG A 221 12.45 -22.80 -17.38
CA ARG A 221 12.88 -23.31 -18.71
C ARG A 221 12.31 -22.48 -19.85
N ARG A 222 11.05 -22.06 -19.76
CA ARG A 222 10.42 -21.17 -20.74
C ARG A 222 11.15 -19.83 -20.82
N GLN A 223 11.45 -19.20 -19.68
CA GLN A 223 12.19 -17.93 -19.62
C GLN A 223 13.60 -18.10 -20.21
N GLN A 224 14.30 -19.18 -19.90
CA GLN A 224 15.62 -19.50 -20.47
C GLN A 224 15.54 -19.61 -22.01
N ALA A 225 14.56 -20.35 -22.53
CA ALA A 225 14.37 -20.49 -23.98
C ALA A 225 14.07 -19.14 -24.65
N GLN A 226 13.19 -18.33 -24.07
CA GLN A 226 12.89 -17.00 -24.56
C GLN A 226 14.12 -16.07 -24.55
N ALA A 227 14.91 -16.12 -23.46
CA ALA A 227 16.14 -15.33 -23.34
C ALA A 227 17.17 -15.72 -24.41
N ILE A 228 17.35 -17.04 -24.69
CA ILE A 228 18.24 -17.52 -25.75
C ILE A 228 17.75 -17.03 -27.13
N ILE A 229 16.46 -17.11 -27.41
CA ILE A 229 15.92 -16.63 -28.69
C ILE A 229 16.13 -15.11 -28.84
N ALA A 230 15.81 -14.34 -27.81
CA ALA A 230 16.02 -12.89 -27.81
C ALA A 230 17.50 -12.51 -27.97
N ALA A 231 18.39 -13.20 -27.29
CA ALA A 231 19.83 -13.00 -27.44
C ALA A 231 20.30 -13.30 -28.88
N ARG A 232 19.87 -14.43 -29.45
CA ARG A 232 20.21 -14.78 -30.84
C ARG A 232 19.69 -13.76 -31.84
N GLN A 233 18.45 -13.29 -31.65
CA GLN A 233 17.89 -12.24 -32.52
C GLN A 233 18.73 -10.96 -32.47
N LYS A 234 19.18 -10.53 -31.27
CA LYS A 234 20.06 -9.36 -31.12
C LYS A 234 21.44 -9.58 -31.75
N ILE A 235 22.00 -10.78 -31.67
CA ILE A 235 23.24 -11.12 -32.34
C ILE A 235 23.11 -11.02 -33.86
N VAL A 236 22.04 -11.59 -34.43
CA VAL A 236 21.78 -11.55 -35.87
C VAL A 236 21.53 -10.11 -36.33
N GLU A 237 20.73 -9.35 -35.62
CA GLU A 237 20.43 -7.95 -35.92
C GLU A 237 21.71 -7.09 -35.88
N GLY A 238 22.55 -7.28 -34.87
CA GLY A 238 23.87 -6.64 -34.75
C GLY A 238 24.82 -7.06 -35.87
N ALA A 239 24.89 -8.34 -36.23
CA ALA A 239 25.73 -8.84 -37.29
C ALA A 239 25.33 -8.25 -38.65
N VAL A 240 24.05 -8.22 -38.98
CA VAL A 240 23.52 -7.59 -40.20
C VAL A 240 23.88 -6.09 -40.24
N GLY A 241 23.69 -5.36 -39.12
CA GLY A 241 24.06 -3.95 -39.03
C GLY A 241 25.56 -3.71 -39.23
N MET A 242 26.41 -4.53 -38.63
CA MET A 242 27.88 -4.44 -38.79
C MET A 242 28.29 -4.74 -40.23
N VAL A 243 27.73 -5.72 -40.88
CA VAL A 243 28.00 -6.04 -42.29
C VAL A 243 27.56 -4.92 -43.22
N GLN A 244 26.37 -4.34 -43.00
CA GLN A 244 25.90 -3.18 -43.77
C GLN A 244 26.85 -1.96 -43.62
N GLN A 245 27.27 -1.65 -42.38
CA GLN A 245 28.22 -0.57 -42.12
C GLN A 245 29.56 -0.81 -42.79
N ALA A 246 30.09 -2.06 -42.72
CA ALA A 246 31.35 -2.40 -43.38
C ALA A 246 31.28 -2.26 -44.90
N LEU A 247 30.21 -2.73 -45.53
CA LEU A 247 30.01 -2.57 -46.99
C LEU A 247 29.88 -1.08 -47.41
N HIS A 248 29.15 -0.31 -46.60
CA HIS A 248 29.01 1.13 -46.86
C HIS A 248 30.34 1.85 -46.75
N ALA A 249 31.13 1.58 -45.71
CA ALA A 249 32.45 2.20 -45.54
C ALA A 249 33.45 1.83 -46.65
N LEU A 250 33.45 0.57 -47.10
CA LEU A 250 34.30 0.10 -48.21
C LEU A 250 33.93 0.80 -49.54
N SER A 251 32.62 0.99 -49.77
CA SER A 251 32.11 1.66 -50.97
C SER A 251 32.45 3.16 -50.97
N GLU A 252 32.31 3.87 -49.86
CA GLU A 252 32.63 5.31 -49.73
C GLU A 252 34.12 5.57 -49.89
N GLN A 253 34.96 4.76 -49.30
CA GLN A 253 36.42 4.93 -49.36
C GLN A 253 37.04 4.44 -50.66
N LYS A 254 36.24 3.88 -51.60
CA LYS A 254 36.68 3.30 -52.88
C LYS A 254 37.89 2.36 -52.74
N VAL A 255 37.97 1.65 -51.61
CA VAL A 255 39.10 0.73 -51.33
C VAL A 255 39.07 -0.47 -52.24
N VAL A 256 37.88 -0.95 -52.63
CA VAL A 256 37.70 -2.09 -53.54
C VAL A 256 36.42 -1.88 -54.37
N GLU A 257 36.48 -2.06 -55.66
CA GLU A 257 35.29 -2.22 -56.50
C GLU A 257 34.86 -3.69 -56.44
N LEU A 258 33.81 -3.97 -55.67
CA LEU A 258 33.26 -5.31 -55.47
C LEU A 258 32.10 -5.49 -56.47
N ASP A 259 32.20 -6.52 -57.28
CA ASP A 259 31.10 -7.03 -58.10
C ASP A 259 29.99 -7.63 -57.14
N GLU A 260 28.74 -7.70 -57.61
CA GLU A 260 27.62 -8.16 -56.79
C GLU A 260 27.80 -9.57 -56.21
N ASP A 261 28.40 -10.50 -57.03
CA ASP A 261 28.70 -11.87 -56.59
C ASP A 261 29.77 -11.91 -55.49
N LYS A 262 30.75 -11.02 -55.56
CA LYS A 262 31.81 -10.90 -54.54
C LYS A 262 31.29 -10.26 -53.24
N LYS A 263 30.38 -9.28 -53.36
CA LYS A 263 29.66 -8.73 -52.21
C LYS A 263 28.82 -9.78 -51.50
N ALA A 264 28.07 -10.57 -52.24
CA ALA A 264 27.25 -11.65 -51.68
C ALA A 264 28.10 -12.67 -50.94
N THR A 265 29.24 -13.07 -51.51
CA THR A 265 30.20 -13.99 -50.87
C THR A 265 30.78 -13.40 -49.60
N MET A 266 31.19 -12.13 -49.61
CA MET A 266 31.75 -11.44 -48.47
C MET A 266 30.70 -11.28 -47.35
N VAL A 267 29.46 -10.93 -47.68
CA VAL A 267 28.34 -10.88 -46.71
C VAL A 267 28.12 -12.22 -46.04
N ASN A 268 28.06 -13.30 -46.83
CA ASN A 268 27.87 -14.63 -46.27
C ASN A 268 28.99 -15.03 -45.31
N ASN A 269 30.25 -14.78 -45.69
CA ASN A 269 31.41 -15.12 -44.85
C ASN A 269 31.45 -14.27 -43.56
N LEU A 270 31.13 -12.98 -43.63
CA LEU A 270 31.08 -12.12 -42.48
C LEU A 270 29.93 -12.51 -41.55
N LEU A 271 28.74 -12.79 -42.08
CA LEU A 271 27.60 -13.26 -41.27
C LEU A 271 27.90 -14.57 -40.57
N VAL A 272 28.50 -15.54 -41.26
CA VAL A 272 28.93 -16.82 -40.65
C VAL A 272 29.95 -16.58 -39.53
N ALA A 273 30.92 -15.70 -39.74
CA ALA A 273 31.94 -15.40 -38.74
C ALA A 273 31.36 -14.67 -37.51
N LEU A 274 30.37 -13.77 -37.70
CA LEU A 274 29.80 -12.97 -36.64
C LEU A 274 28.68 -13.70 -35.87
N VAL A 275 27.96 -14.62 -36.51
CA VAL A 275 26.82 -15.33 -35.88
C VAL A 275 27.22 -16.70 -35.32
N SER A 276 28.41 -17.25 -35.73
CA SER A 276 28.91 -18.56 -35.26
C SER A 276 29.28 -18.49 -33.78
N GLU A 277 28.80 -19.48 -33.01
CA GLU A 277 29.21 -19.68 -31.60
C GLU A 277 30.56 -20.42 -31.47
N ALA A 278 31.07 -20.98 -32.58
CA ALA A 278 32.34 -21.65 -32.60
C ALA A 278 33.48 -20.68 -33.02
N GLU A 279 34.67 -20.86 -32.44
CA GLU A 279 35.86 -20.14 -32.92
C GLU A 279 36.09 -20.47 -34.41
N VAL A 280 35.84 -19.48 -35.26
CA VAL A 280 36.06 -19.61 -36.70
C VAL A 280 37.56 -19.53 -36.96
N GLN A 281 38.19 -20.64 -37.36
CA GLN A 281 39.58 -20.63 -37.84
C GLN A 281 39.59 -20.18 -39.31
N PRO A 282 40.09 -18.99 -39.66
CA PRO A 282 40.16 -18.58 -41.04
C PRO A 282 41.18 -19.46 -41.80
N ILE A 283 40.69 -20.21 -42.80
CA ILE A 283 41.58 -20.88 -43.75
C ILE A 283 41.91 -19.91 -44.85
N ILE A 284 43.13 -19.38 -44.84
CA ILE A 284 43.64 -18.48 -45.91
C ILE A 284 44.13 -19.38 -47.04
N ASN A 285 43.38 -19.42 -48.12
CA ASN A 285 43.83 -20.08 -49.34
C ASN A 285 44.78 -19.16 -50.13
N THR A 286 46.06 -19.36 -49.96
CA THR A 286 47.12 -18.57 -50.64
C THR A 286 47.43 -19.05 -52.07
N GLY A 287 46.75 -20.12 -52.56
CA GLY A 287 47.09 -20.78 -53.81
C GLY A 287 46.55 -20.13 -55.12
N THR A 288 45.63 -19.16 -55.02
CA THR A 288 45.00 -18.53 -56.21
C THR A 288 45.42 -17.10 -56.47
N LEU A 289 46.46 -16.60 -55.84
CA LEU A 289 46.98 -15.26 -56.09
C LEU A 289 47.89 -15.14 -57.29
N TYR A 290 48.20 -16.25 -57.96
CA TYR A 290 49.00 -16.29 -59.20
C TYR A 290 48.33 -17.25 -60.21
N GLN A 291 47.31 -16.80 -60.91
CA GLN A 291 46.91 -17.19 -62.25
C GLN A 291 46.32 -16.01 -62.99
#